data_3d2c815b31c7df9c437099f4097c93ae
#
_entry.id   3d2c815b31c7df9c437099f4097c93ae
#
_cell.length_a   1.000
_cell.length_b   1.000
_cell.length_c   1.000
_cell.angle_alpha   90.00
_cell.angle_beta   90.00
_cell.angle_gamma   90.00
#
_symmetry.space_group_name_H-M   'P 1'
#
loop_
_entity.id
_entity.type
_entity.pdbx_description
1 polymer ?
#
loop_
_entity_poly.entity_id
_entity_poly.type
_entity_poly.pdbx_seq_one_letter_code
_entity_poly.pdbx_strand_id
1 'polypeptide(L)'
;MEFSHIPVLLSQCLDGLAIDPAGVYLDGTAGGAGHSKEIAKRLTTGRLISLDQDPDAVATAAARLKGLPAQVVQANFRETARVLDELEIPFINGALLDLGVSSHQLDDAERGFSYHADAPLDMRMSQQGPTAADLVNTLDREELTRILRDYGEEPYAWQIAGKIVKAREETPILTTLQFADLIASAMPPAERRKNKNPARRSFQAVRIAVNGELDALNEGMEAIFSRLAPGGRFCIITFHSLEDRLVKQKFRRWAQRCTCPPEQPICTCGGMPKAKLITRKPIEADAGELEENRRSRSAKLRVLEKL
;
A
#
# COMPACT_ATOMS: atom_id res chain seq x y z
N MET A 1 5.36 -20.71 -14.19
CA MET A 1 6.53 -19.81 -14.13
C MET A 1 6.94 -19.64 -12.68
N GLU A 2 8.19 -19.90 -12.36
CA GLU A 2 8.70 -19.74 -10.99
C GLU A 2 8.83 -18.24 -10.71
N PHE A 3 8.09 -17.74 -9.71
CA PHE A 3 8.13 -16.34 -9.31
C PHE A 3 9.48 -16.04 -8.61
N SER A 4 10.50 -15.70 -9.37
CA SER A 4 11.73 -15.09 -8.88
C SER A 4 11.51 -13.61 -8.63
N HIS A 5 10.70 -13.26 -7.62
CA HIS A 5 10.48 -11.86 -7.24
C HIS A 5 11.41 -11.51 -6.09
N ILE A 6 12.29 -10.54 -6.32
CA ILE A 6 13.15 -9.96 -5.28
C ILE A 6 12.29 -8.94 -4.51
N PRO A 7 12.10 -9.10 -3.18
CA PRO A 7 11.38 -8.13 -2.37
C PRO A 7 12.07 -6.76 -2.40
N VAL A 8 11.29 -5.69 -2.48
CA VAL A 8 11.80 -4.32 -2.54
C VAL A 8 12.44 -3.92 -1.21
N LEU A 9 13.66 -3.37 -1.23
CA LEU A 9 14.40 -2.89 -0.05
C LEU A 9 14.50 -3.96 1.06
N LEU A 10 14.67 -5.24 0.70
CA LEU A 10 14.63 -6.35 1.63
C LEU A 10 15.61 -6.20 2.80
N SER A 11 16.90 -5.97 2.51
CA SER A 11 17.92 -5.82 3.55
C SER A 11 17.63 -4.65 4.47
N GLN A 12 17.21 -3.53 3.91
CA GLN A 12 16.88 -2.32 4.65
C GLN A 12 15.64 -2.51 5.55
N CYS A 13 14.67 -3.31 5.12
CA CYS A 13 13.51 -3.69 5.93
C CYS A 13 13.91 -4.58 7.11
N LEU A 14 14.75 -5.58 6.87
CA LEU A 14 15.22 -6.49 7.92
C LEU A 14 16.08 -5.75 8.97
N ASP A 15 16.96 -4.87 8.53
CA ASP A 15 17.74 -3.98 9.41
C ASP A 15 16.83 -3.01 10.18
N GLY A 16 15.83 -2.45 9.49
CA GLY A 16 14.85 -1.56 10.09
C GLY A 16 14.01 -2.23 11.17
N LEU A 17 13.61 -3.47 10.96
CA LEU A 17 12.85 -4.27 11.93
C LEU A 17 13.67 -4.64 13.17
N ALA A 18 15.00 -4.73 13.07
CA ALA A 18 15.89 -5.12 14.18
C ALA A 18 15.39 -6.43 14.85
N ILE A 19 15.25 -7.51 14.06
CA ILE A 19 14.55 -8.72 14.45
C ILE A 19 15.17 -9.39 15.67
N ASP A 20 14.38 -9.53 16.75
CA ASP A 20 14.63 -10.43 17.87
C ASP A 20 14.11 -11.82 17.50
N PRO A 21 14.97 -12.89 17.51
CA PRO A 21 14.55 -14.24 17.18
C PRO A 21 13.41 -14.82 18.04
N ALA A 22 13.16 -14.26 19.23
CA ALA A 22 12.07 -14.65 20.11
C ALA A 22 10.82 -13.75 19.97
N GLY A 23 10.89 -12.69 19.16
CA GLY A 23 9.84 -11.69 19.02
C GLY A 23 8.67 -12.13 18.14
N VAL A 24 7.56 -11.40 18.26
CA VAL A 24 6.37 -11.55 17.40
C VAL A 24 6.36 -10.43 16.37
N TYR A 25 6.24 -10.79 15.10
CA TYR A 25 6.27 -9.86 13.98
C TYR A 25 5.00 -9.93 13.14
N LEU A 26 4.66 -8.81 12.51
CA LEU A 26 3.54 -8.69 11.57
C LEU A 26 4.09 -8.28 10.19
N ASP A 27 3.71 -9.00 9.17
CA ASP A 27 3.75 -8.53 7.78
C ASP A 27 2.31 -8.30 7.33
N GLY A 28 1.90 -7.05 7.16
CA GLY A 28 0.51 -6.70 6.81
C GLY A 28 0.22 -6.78 5.32
N THR A 29 1.20 -7.13 4.50
CA THR A 29 1.17 -7.14 3.03
C THR A 29 1.97 -8.32 2.49
N ALA A 30 1.52 -9.53 2.82
CA ALA A 30 2.27 -10.76 2.56
C ALA A 30 2.63 -10.96 1.08
N GLY A 31 1.71 -10.63 0.17
CA GLY A 31 1.92 -10.79 -1.26
C GLY A 31 2.46 -12.17 -1.63
N GLY A 32 3.59 -12.22 -2.34
CA GLY A 32 4.32 -13.44 -2.63
C GLY A 32 5.16 -14.00 -1.47
N ALA A 33 5.01 -13.48 -0.26
CA ALA A 33 5.75 -13.85 0.96
C ALA A 33 7.28 -13.63 0.89
N GLY A 34 7.75 -12.70 0.08
CA GLY A 34 9.18 -12.44 -0.05
C GLY A 34 9.80 -11.90 1.25
N HIS A 35 9.25 -10.82 1.80
CA HIS A 35 9.64 -10.27 3.10
C HIS A 35 9.29 -11.24 4.24
N SER A 36 8.07 -11.76 4.26
CA SER A 36 7.59 -12.71 5.27
C SER A 36 8.53 -13.90 5.45
N LYS A 37 9.01 -14.50 4.36
CA LYS A 37 9.92 -15.63 4.40
C LYS A 37 11.26 -15.29 5.06
N GLU A 38 11.82 -14.13 4.72
CA GLU A 38 13.12 -13.71 5.27
C GLU A 38 13.01 -13.25 6.73
N ILE A 39 11.86 -12.69 7.14
CA ILE A 39 11.56 -12.45 8.56
C ILE A 39 11.44 -13.77 9.31
N ALA A 40 10.60 -14.70 8.82
CA ALA A 40 10.34 -15.98 9.49
C ALA A 40 11.60 -16.84 9.67
N LYS A 41 12.53 -16.82 8.72
CA LYS A 41 13.84 -17.53 8.83
C LYS A 41 14.72 -17.04 9.98
N ARG A 42 14.51 -15.80 10.45
CA ARG A 42 15.28 -15.21 11.56
C ARG A 42 14.66 -15.47 12.93
N LEU A 43 13.46 -16.06 12.95
CA LEU A 43 12.77 -16.39 14.18
C LEU A 43 13.13 -17.81 14.64
N THR A 44 13.30 -18.00 15.96
CA THR A 44 13.55 -19.28 16.59
C THR A 44 12.39 -19.71 17.47
N THR A 45 12.11 -18.96 18.54
CA THR A 45 10.97 -19.15 19.42
C THR A 45 9.87 -18.11 19.18
N GLY A 46 10.15 -17.08 18.40
CA GLY A 46 9.22 -16.09 17.94
C GLY A 46 8.29 -16.59 16.84
N ARG A 47 7.36 -15.75 16.41
CA ARG A 47 6.43 -16.07 15.31
C ARG A 47 6.15 -14.87 14.42
N LEU A 48 5.79 -15.15 13.17
CA LEU A 48 5.33 -14.17 12.19
C LEU A 48 3.84 -14.34 11.93
N ILE A 49 3.10 -13.23 11.93
CA ILE A 49 1.73 -13.16 11.41
C ILE A 49 1.79 -12.43 10.08
N SER A 50 1.37 -13.09 9.00
CA SER A 50 1.36 -12.52 7.65
C SER A 50 -0.08 -12.32 7.19
N LEU A 51 -0.43 -11.08 6.85
CA LEU A 51 -1.76 -10.72 6.38
C LEU A 51 -1.73 -10.37 4.89
N ASP A 52 -2.76 -10.76 4.19
CA ASP A 52 -3.09 -10.19 2.88
C ASP A 52 -4.60 -10.21 2.67
N GLN A 53 -5.13 -9.24 1.95
CA GLN A 53 -6.54 -9.20 1.58
C GLN A 53 -6.83 -10.02 0.31
N ASP A 54 -5.80 -10.26 -0.53
CA ASP A 54 -5.90 -11.00 -1.78
C ASP A 54 -5.85 -12.52 -1.49
N PRO A 55 -6.91 -13.28 -1.82
CA PRO A 55 -6.91 -14.74 -1.60
C PRO A 55 -5.78 -15.46 -2.36
N ASP A 56 -5.34 -14.97 -3.52
CA ASP A 56 -4.26 -15.58 -4.28
C ASP A 56 -2.90 -15.38 -3.59
N ALA A 57 -2.70 -14.18 -3.00
CA ALA A 57 -1.54 -13.89 -2.17
C ALA A 57 -1.52 -14.76 -0.91
N VAL A 58 -2.65 -14.92 -0.24
CA VAL A 58 -2.79 -15.78 0.95
C VAL A 58 -2.43 -17.23 0.63
N ALA A 59 -2.96 -17.79 -0.46
CA ALA A 59 -2.65 -19.16 -0.88
C ALA A 59 -1.15 -19.33 -1.19
N THR A 60 -0.55 -18.36 -1.89
CA THR A 60 0.87 -18.35 -2.23
C THR A 60 1.75 -18.24 -0.99
N ALA A 61 1.42 -17.31 -0.08
CA ALA A 61 2.14 -17.10 1.17
C ALA A 61 2.07 -18.35 2.06
N ALA A 62 0.91 -18.96 2.21
CA ALA A 62 0.73 -20.19 3.01
C ALA A 62 1.60 -21.33 2.47
N ALA A 63 1.68 -21.51 1.16
CA ALA A 63 2.54 -22.51 0.55
C ALA A 63 4.04 -22.24 0.78
N ARG A 64 4.48 -20.97 0.63
CA ARG A 64 5.89 -20.57 0.73
C ARG A 64 6.42 -20.49 2.16
N LEU A 65 5.54 -20.27 3.13
CA LEU A 65 5.88 -20.19 4.55
C LEU A 65 5.72 -21.52 5.28
N LYS A 66 5.30 -22.57 4.57
CA LYS A 66 5.14 -23.92 5.17
C LYS A 66 6.43 -24.39 5.84
N GLY A 67 6.32 -24.78 7.11
CA GLY A 67 7.46 -25.23 7.91
C GLY A 67 8.30 -24.11 8.56
N LEU A 68 7.94 -22.84 8.35
CA LEU A 68 8.50 -21.71 9.07
C LEU A 68 7.58 -21.29 10.22
N PRO A 69 8.09 -20.57 11.24
CA PRO A 69 7.29 -20.07 12.37
C PRO A 69 6.41 -18.89 11.93
N ALA A 70 5.48 -19.13 11.01
CA ALA A 70 4.62 -18.12 10.40
C ALA A 70 3.18 -18.62 10.28
N GLN A 71 2.23 -17.71 10.52
CA GLN A 71 0.81 -17.94 10.30
C GLN A 71 0.29 -16.93 9.28
N VAL A 72 -0.39 -17.41 8.24
CA VAL A 72 -0.99 -16.56 7.20
C VAL A 72 -2.49 -16.43 7.48
N VAL A 73 -2.99 -15.19 7.42
CA VAL A 73 -4.40 -14.87 7.66
C VAL A 73 -4.91 -13.98 6.54
N GLN A 74 -6.06 -14.31 5.97
CA GLN A 74 -6.73 -13.45 4.99
C GLN A 74 -7.43 -12.31 5.72
N ALA A 75 -6.84 -11.13 5.67
CA ALA A 75 -7.38 -9.90 6.25
C ALA A 75 -6.72 -8.67 5.62
N ASN A 76 -7.42 -7.55 5.62
CA ASN A 76 -6.79 -6.28 5.35
C ASN A 76 -5.99 -5.83 6.59
N PHE A 77 -4.81 -5.25 6.42
CA PHE A 77 -3.97 -4.81 7.55
C PHE A 77 -4.64 -3.76 8.45
N ARG A 78 -5.72 -3.10 8.01
CA ARG A 78 -6.57 -2.26 8.88
C ARG A 78 -7.21 -3.05 10.02
N GLU A 79 -7.40 -4.35 9.83
CA GLU A 79 -8.01 -5.27 10.79
C GLU A 79 -6.98 -5.88 11.75
N THR A 80 -5.73 -5.42 11.74
CA THR A 80 -4.64 -5.98 12.57
C THR A 80 -5.04 -6.17 14.03
N ALA A 81 -5.72 -5.18 14.63
CA ALA A 81 -6.11 -5.29 16.05
C ALA A 81 -7.04 -6.48 16.28
N ARG A 82 -8.07 -6.66 15.42
CA ARG A 82 -9.00 -7.80 15.48
C ARG A 82 -8.27 -9.13 15.32
N VAL A 83 -7.42 -9.24 14.30
CA VAL A 83 -6.67 -10.49 14.04
C VAL A 83 -5.75 -10.85 15.20
N LEU A 84 -5.05 -9.87 15.77
CA LEU A 84 -4.18 -10.12 16.93
C LEU A 84 -4.98 -10.51 18.19
N ASP A 85 -6.18 -9.95 18.38
CA ASP A 85 -7.08 -10.35 19.49
C ASP A 85 -7.56 -11.80 19.32
N GLU A 86 -7.98 -12.20 18.11
CA GLU A 86 -8.39 -13.56 17.79
C GLU A 86 -7.25 -14.59 17.98
N LEU A 87 -6.01 -14.16 17.81
CA LEU A 87 -4.81 -14.98 17.99
C LEU A 87 -4.23 -14.90 19.42
N GLU A 88 -4.89 -14.17 20.32
CA GLU A 88 -4.45 -13.94 21.70
C GLU A 88 -3.03 -13.33 21.77
N ILE A 89 -2.72 -12.40 20.84
CA ILE A 89 -1.42 -11.70 20.76
C ILE A 89 -1.63 -10.25 21.24
N PRO A 90 -1.24 -9.91 22.48
CA PRO A 90 -1.44 -8.57 23.00
C PRO A 90 -0.53 -7.53 22.34
N PHE A 91 0.71 -7.90 22.02
CA PHE A 91 1.73 -7.02 21.44
C PHE A 91 2.59 -7.72 20.40
N ILE A 92 3.15 -6.90 19.48
CA ILE A 92 4.12 -7.32 18.47
C ILE A 92 5.42 -6.52 18.63
N ASN A 93 6.56 -7.15 18.30
CA ASN A 93 7.89 -6.53 18.38
C ASN A 93 8.24 -5.74 17.12
N GLY A 94 7.55 -5.99 16.02
CA GLY A 94 7.73 -5.20 14.81
C GLY A 94 6.66 -5.49 13.77
N ALA A 95 6.50 -4.54 12.84
CA ALA A 95 5.57 -4.64 11.72
C ALA A 95 6.19 -4.12 10.44
N LEU A 96 5.81 -4.73 9.33
CA LEU A 96 6.13 -4.31 7.96
C LEU A 96 4.84 -4.10 7.18
N LEU A 97 4.80 -3.01 6.41
CA LEU A 97 3.86 -2.80 5.31
C LEU A 97 4.66 -2.51 4.04
N ASP A 98 4.47 -3.32 3.00
CA ASP A 98 4.95 -3.09 1.63
C ASP A 98 3.74 -2.72 0.77
N LEU A 99 3.48 -1.40 0.66
CA LEU A 99 2.23 -0.88 0.11
C LEU A 99 2.15 -1.02 -1.41
N GLY A 100 0.93 -0.90 -1.92
CA GLY A 100 0.64 -0.91 -3.35
C GLY A 100 0.24 -2.27 -3.88
N VAL A 101 0.42 -2.47 -5.19
CA VAL A 101 0.02 -3.69 -5.90
C VAL A 101 1.14 -4.72 -5.91
N SER A 102 0.77 -5.98 -5.73
CA SER A 102 1.73 -7.09 -5.86
C SER A 102 2.14 -7.28 -7.32
N SER A 103 3.29 -7.94 -7.53
CA SER A 103 3.73 -8.30 -8.88
C SER A 103 2.72 -9.19 -9.59
N HIS A 104 2.11 -10.12 -8.86
CA HIS A 104 1.08 -11.01 -9.41
C HIS A 104 -0.11 -10.21 -9.93
N GLN A 105 -0.61 -9.24 -9.16
CA GLN A 105 -1.71 -8.38 -9.58
C GLN A 105 -1.40 -7.56 -10.84
N LEU A 106 -0.13 -7.13 -11.03
CA LEU A 106 0.29 -6.40 -12.23
C LEU A 106 0.53 -7.30 -13.44
N ASP A 107 1.00 -8.53 -13.21
CA ASP A 107 1.40 -9.46 -14.26
C ASP A 107 0.18 -10.28 -14.77
N ASP A 108 -0.84 -10.44 -13.94
CA ASP A 108 -2.12 -11.04 -14.33
C ASP A 108 -3.05 -9.97 -14.94
N ALA A 109 -3.19 -10.01 -16.25
CA ALA A 109 -4.01 -9.05 -16.99
C ALA A 109 -5.49 -9.07 -16.55
N GLU A 110 -6.04 -10.25 -16.21
CA GLU A 110 -7.45 -10.41 -15.80
C GLU A 110 -7.81 -9.66 -14.50
N ARG A 111 -6.79 -9.29 -13.70
CA ARG A 111 -6.98 -8.47 -12.49
C ARG A 111 -7.19 -6.98 -12.80
N GLY A 112 -6.96 -6.51 -14.02
CA GLY A 112 -7.26 -5.15 -14.48
C GLY A 112 -6.38 -4.03 -13.91
N PHE A 113 -5.27 -4.32 -13.25
CA PHE A 113 -4.37 -3.30 -12.70
C PHE A 113 -3.46 -2.64 -13.74
N SER A 114 -3.32 -3.25 -14.91
CA SER A 114 -2.45 -2.80 -16.00
C SER A 114 -3.27 -2.43 -17.24
N TYR A 115 -2.78 -1.48 -18.01
CA TYR A 115 -3.32 -1.08 -19.33
C TYR A 115 -2.38 -1.47 -20.48
N HIS A 116 -1.48 -2.42 -20.26
CA HIS A 116 -0.59 -2.94 -21.31
C HIS A 116 -1.25 -4.04 -22.16
N ALA A 117 -2.29 -4.67 -21.65
CA ALA A 117 -3.12 -5.62 -22.34
C ALA A 117 -4.59 -5.25 -22.13
N ASP A 118 -5.45 -5.63 -23.08
CA ASP A 118 -6.89 -5.46 -22.92
C ASP A 118 -7.45 -6.57 -22.03
N ALA A 119 -8.09 -6.16 -20.93
CA ALA A 119 -8.57 -7.06 -19.90
C ALA A 119 -9.75 -6.42 -19.15
N PRO A 120 -10.52 -7.16 -18.34
CA PRO A 120 -11.56 -6.59 -17.51
C PRO A 120 -11.06 -5.46 -16.63
N LEU A 121 -11.80 -4.37 -16.54
CA LEU A 121 -11.49 -3.22 -15.69
C LEU A 121 -11.91 -3.49 -14.23
N ASP A 122 -11.18 -4.38 -13.54
CA ASP A 122 -11.53 -4.86 -12.19
C ASP A 122 -10.85 -4.06 -11.08
N MET A 123 -9.55 -4.16 -10.90
CA MET A 123 -8.68 -3.50 -9.91
C MET A 123 -8.96 -3.85 -8.43
N ARG A 124 -9.79 -4.84 -8.11
CA ARG A 124 -10.04 -5.26 -6.72
C ARG A 124 -8.92 -6.13 -6.19
N MET A 125 -8.24 -5.69 -5.15
CA MET A 125 -7.22 -6.50 -4.48
C MET A 125 -7.84 -7.69 -3.74
N SER A 126 -8.95 -7.48 -3.03
CA SER A 126 -9.67 -8.51 -2.27
C SER A 126 -10.55 -9.42 -3.14
N GLN A 127 -10.73 -9.12 -4.42
CA GLN A 127 -11.68 -9.76 -5.34
C GLN A 127 -13.16 -9.62 -4.90
N GLN A 128 -13.44 -8.73 -3.96
CA GLN A 128 -14.79 -8.48 -3.43
C GLN A 128 -15.20 -7.01 -3.59
N GLY A 129 -16.51 -6.77 -3.59
CA GLY A 129 -17.06 -5.43 -3.72
C GLY A 129 -17.10 -4.89 -5.15
N PRO A 130 -17.31 -3.58 -5.36
CA PRO A 130 -17.40 -2.96 -6.66
C PRO A 130 -16.06 -2.94 -7.39
N THR A 131 -16.12 -3.15 -8.70
CA THR A 131 -14.96 -3.11 -9.60
C THR A 131 -14.62 -1.66 -10.01
N ALA A 132 -13.49 -1.47 -10.67
CA ALA A 132 -13.18 -0.20 -11.31
C ALA A 132 -14.18 0.14 -12.43
N ALA A 133 -14.65 -0.87 -13.16
CA ALA A 133 -15.73 -0.70 -14.15
C ALA A 133 -17.01 -0.17 -13.49
N ASP A 134 -17.41 -0.73 -12.34
CA ASP A 134 -18.59 -0.23 -11.62
C ASP A 134 -18.41 1.25 -11.24
N LEU A 135 -17.26 1.64 -10.68
CA LEU A 135 -17.00 3.02 -10.29
C LEU A 135 -17.10 3.98 -11.50
N VAL A 136 -16.41 3.69 -12.60
CA VAL A 136 -16.40 4.59 -13.76
C VAL A 136 -17.74 4.67 -14.46
N ASN A 137 -18.58 3.61 -14.38
CA ASN A 137 -19.89 3.58 -15.00
C ASN A 137 -21.02 4.13 -14.13
N THR A 138 -20.82 4.27 -12.80
CA THR A 138 -21.93 4.66 -11.89
C THR A 138 -21.73 6.02 -11.22
N LEU A 139 -20.49 6.36 -10.84
CA LEU A 139 -20.21 7.62 -10.11
C LEU A 139 -20.53 8.85 -10.99
N ASP A 140 -20.98 9.93 -10.35
CA ASP A 140 -21.21 11.18 -11.07
C ASP A 140 -19.89 11.88 -11.46
N ARG A 141 -19.99 12.95 -12.24
CA ARG A 141 -18.82 13.66 -12.76
C ARG A 141 -17.98 14.30 -11.65
N GLU A 142 -18.63 14.82 -10.63
CA GLU A 142 -18.02 15.49 -9.49
C GLU A 142 -17.21 14.51 -8.66
N GLU A 143 -17.77 13.33 -8.37
CA GLU A 143 -17.10 12.27 -7.64
C GLU A 143 -15.92 11.70 -8.42
N LEU A 144 -16.09 11.43 -9.72
CA LEU A 144 -14.99 11.01 -10.60
C LEU A 144 -13.88 12.04 -10.66
N THR A 145 -14.24 13.33 -10.76
CA THR A 145 -13.27 14.43 -10.75
C THR A 145 -12.49 14.46 -9.43
N ARG A 146 -13.19 14.31 -8.30
CA ARG A 146 -12.56 14.27 -6.97
C ARG A 146 -11.56 13.11 -6.88
N ILE A 147 -11.97 11.90 -7.28
CA ILE A 147 -11.10 10.71 -7.27
C ILE A 147 -9.85 10.97 -8.13
N LEU A 148 -10.03 11.40 -9.37
CA LEU A 148 -8.92 11.62 -10.30
C LEU A 148 -7.97 12.72 -9.81
N ARG A 149 -8.49 13.81 -9.23
CA ARG A 149 -7.70 14.91 -8.72
C ARG A 149 -7.00 14.54 -7.41
N ASP A 150 -7.73 14.00 -6.44
CA ASP A 150 -7.23 13.82 -5.07
C ASP A 150 -6.35 12.55 -4.93
N TYR A 151 -6.65 11.48 -5.68
CA TYR A 151 -5.91 10.21 -5.63
C TYR A 151 -4.92 10.03 -6.79
N GLY A 152 -5.14 10.73 -7.91
CA GLY A 152 -4.26 10.67 -9.07
C GLY A 152 -3.32 11.87 -9.19
N GLU A 153 -3.59 12.96 -8.46
CA GLU A 153 -2.96 14.26 -8.71
C GLU A 153 -3.03 14.62 -10.22
N GLU A 154 -4.21 14.31 -10.84
CA GLU A 154 -4.43 14.42 -12.30
C GLU A 154 -4.89 15.84 -12.68
N PRO A 155 -4.07 16.59 -13.43
CA PRO A 155 -4.41 17.97 -13.80
C PRO A 155 -5.66 18.09 -14.68
N TYR A 156 -5.95 17.04 -15.46
CA TYR A 156 -7.08 16.99 -16.40
C TYR A 156 -8.30 16.23 -15.83
N ALA A 157 -8.40 16.11 -14.52
CA ALA A 157 -9.44 15.35 -13.82
C ALA A 157 -10.86 15.68 -14.31
N TRP A 158 -11.19 16.97 -14.42
CA TRP A 158 -12.50 17.42 -14.86
C TRP A 158 -12.83 17.04 -16.31
N GLN A 159 -11.85 17.20 -17.21
CA GLN A 159 -11.99 16.83 -18.62
C GLN A 159 -12.14 15.31 -18.79
N ILE A 160 -11.33 14.54 -18.07
CA ILE A 160 -11.37 13.07 -18.09
C ILE A 160 -12.72 12.58 -17.55
N ALA A 161 -13.17 13.08 -16.38
CA ALA A 161 -14.45 12.73 -15.81
C ALA A 161 -15.63 13.05 -16.76
N GLY A 162 -15.61 14.21 -17.39
CA GLY A 162 -16.61 14.58 -18.39
C GLY A 162 -16.63 13.66 -19.62
N LYS A 163 -15.45 13.21 -20.06
CA LYS A 163 -15.35 12.21 -21.16
C LYS A 163 -15.89 10.86 -20.73
N ILE A 164 -15.57 10.40 -19.52
CA ILE A 164 -16.08 9.13 -18.96
C ILE A 164 -17.62 9.14 -18.94
N VAL A 165 -18.21 10.17 -18.34
CA VAL A 165 -19.67 10.29 -18.22
C VAL A 165 -20.33 10.29 -19.59
N LYS A 166 -19.80 11.06 -20.55
CA LYS A 166 -20.34 11.08 -21.91
C LYS A 166 -20.21 9.75 -22.64
N ALA A 167 -19.05 9.07 -22.53
CA ALA A 167 -18.81 7.83 -23.26
C ALA A 167 -19.70 6.68 -22.75
N ARG A 168 -19.92 6.58 -21.45
CA ARG A 168 -20.74 5.52 -20.85
C ARG A 168 -22.24 5.64 -21.16
N GLU A 169 -22.71 6.84 -21.58
CA GLU A 169 -24.09 7.02 -22.07
C GLU A 169 -24.34 6.22 -23.37
N GLU A 170 -23.30 6.02 -24.18
CA GLU A 170 -23.37 5.25 -25.42
C GLU A 170 -23.00 3.79 -25.21
N THR A 171 -21.89 3.53 -24.50
CA THR A 171 -21.38 2.16 -24.28
C THR A 171 -20.66 2.09 -22.93
N PRO A 172 -20.97 1.10 -22.05
CA PRO A 172 -20.27 0.90 -20.81
C PRO A 172 -18.75 0.70 -21.00
N ILE A 173 -17.96 1.24 -20.09
CA ILE A 173 -16.50 1.11 -20.08
C ILE A 173 -16.18 -0.14 -19.27
N LEU A 174 -15.78 -1.22 -19.94
CA LEU A 174 -15.61 -2.54 -19.33
C LEU A 174 -14.17 -3.03 -19.32
N THR A 175 -13.30 -2.46 -20.17
CA THR A 175 -11.93 -2.95 -20.30
C THR A 175 -10.87 -1.90 -20.01
N THR A 176 -9.68 -2.36 -19.69
CA THR A 176 -8.53 -1.52 -19.36
C THR A 176 -8.11 -0.63 -20.52
N LEU A 177 -8.10 -1.14 -21.77
CA LEU A 177 -7.73 -0.34 -22.94
C LEU A 177 -8.81 0.70 -23.27
N GLN A 178 -10.11 0.35 -23.20
CA GLN A 178 -11.19 1.33 -23.37
C GLN A 178 -11.02 2.50 -22.41
N PHE A 179 -10.74 2.22 -21.14
CA PHE A 179 -10.52 3.26 -20.13
C PHE A 179 -9.26 4.07 -20.39
N ALA A 180 -8.14 3.43 -20.75
CA ALA A 180 -6.88 4.11 -21.06
C ALA A 180 -6.99 5.04 -22.28
N ASP A 181 -7.62 4.58 -23.36
CA ASP A 181 -7.84 5.35 -24.57
C ASP A 181 -8.75 6.55 -24.33
N LEU A 182 -9.78 6.37 -23.51
CA LEU A 182 -10.69 7.44 -23.12
C LEU A 182 -9.93 8.55 -22.37
N ILE A 183 -9.10 8.17 -21.38
CA ILE A 183 -8.25 9.11 -20.64
C ILE A 183 -7.32 9.86 -21.58
N ALA A 184 -6.62 9.13 -22.45
CA ALA A 184 -5.70 9.73 -23.40
C ALA A 184 -6.40 10.72 -24.35
N SER A 185 -7.64 10.39 -24.78
CA SER A 185 -8.45 11.25 -25.66
C SER A 185 -8.91 12.55 -25.00
N ALA A 186 -9.01 12.58 -23.67
CA ALA A 186 -9.42 13.76 -22.90
C ALA A 186 -8.28 14.76 -22.68
N MET A 187 -7.04 14.35 -22.88
CA MET A 187 -5.85 15.20 -22.69
C MET A 187 -5.49 15.99 -23.95
N PRO A 188 -4.93 17.21 -23.80
CA PRO A 188 -4.39 17.96 -24.93
C PRO A 188 -3.31 17.16 -25.68
N PRO A 189 -3.26 17.23 -27.05
CA PRO A 189 -2.31 16.46 -27.85
C PRO A 189 -0.83 16.70 -27.47
N ALA A 190 -0.50 17.90 -27.03
CA ALA A 190 0.86 18.26 -26.60
C ALA A 190 1.25 17.49 -25.32
N GLU A 191 0.36 17.41 -24.34
CA GLU A 191 0.61 16.69 -23.08
C GLU A 191 0.62 15.17 -23.27
N ARG A 192 -0.27 14.65 -24.14
CA ARG A 192 -0.28 13.24 -24.52
C ARG A 192 1.04 12.79 -25.16
N ARG A 193 1.67 13.65 -25.99
CA ARG A 193 2.98 13.36 -26.60
C ARG A 193 4.14 13.41 -25.60
N LYS A 194 4.08 14.26 -24.60
CA LYS A 194 5.12 14.36 -23.55
C LYS A 194 5.07 13.18 -22.58
N ASN A 195 3.90 12.68 -22.31
CA ASN A 195 3.69 11.63 -21.30
C ASN A 195 3.58 10.26 -21.98
N LYS A 196 4.62 9.41 -21.79
CA LYS A 196 4.62 8.04 -22.34
C LYS A 196 3.45 7.19 -21.83
N ASN A 197 2.92 7.48 -20.64
CA ASN A 197 1.85 6.74 -20.00
C ASN A 197 0.76 7.70 -19.46
N PRO A 198 -0.07 8.29 -20.34
CA PRO A 198 -1.05 9.29 -19.93
C PRO A 198 -2.10 8.77 -18.95
N ALA A 199 -2.46 7.50 -19.01
CA ALA A 199 -3.46 6.88 -18.14
C ALA A 199 -2.96 6.56 -16.72
N ARG A 200 -1.64 6.59 -16.45
CA ARG A 200 -1.04 6.11 -15.20
C ARG A 200 -1.67 6.72 -13.94
N ARG A 201 -1.86 8.05 -13.93
CA ARG A 201 -2.42 8.76 -12.77
C ARG A 201 -3.88 8.41 -12.52
N SER A 202 -4.65 8.30 -13.60
CA SER A 202 -6.06 7.95 -13.53
C SER A 202 -6.26 6.50 -13.11
N PHE A 203 -5.44 5.55 -13.58
CA PHE A 203 -5.45 4.17 -13.11
C PHE A 203 -5.10 4.08 -11.62
N GLN A 204 -4.05 4.79 -11.17
CA GLN A 204 -3.72 4.88 -9.76
C GLN A 204 -4.89 5.44 -8.94
N ALA A 205 -5.54 6.51 -9.41
CA ALA A 205 -6.66 7.14 -8.72
C ALA A 205 -7.84 6.19 -8.53
N VAL A 206 -8.24 5.51 -9.60
CA VAL A 206 -9.36 4.55 -9.56
C VAL A 206 -9.00 3.35 -8.70
N ARG A 207 -7.77 2.82 -8.78
CA ARG A 207 -7.28 1.73 -7.92
C ARG A 207 -7.38 2.08 -6.45
N ILE A 208 -6.88 3.28 -6.07
CA ILE A 208 -6.96 3.78 -4.69
C ILE A 208 -8.41 3.86 -4.23
N ALA A 209 -9.32 4.33 -5.09
CA ALA A 209 -10.74 4.45 -4.77
C ALA A 209 -11.42 3.08 -4.60
N VAL A 210 -11.18 2.12 -5.52
CA VAL A 210 -11.74 0.76 -5.47
C VAL A 210 -11.35 0.05 -4.18
N ASN A 211 -10.09 0.18 -3.77
CA ASN A 211 -9.54 -0.57 -2.64
C ASN A 211 -9.54 0.21 -1.31
N GLY A 212 -9.93 1.50 -1.33
CA GLY A 212 -9.88 2.35 -0.13
C GLY A 212 -8.49 2.44 0.48
N GLU A 213 -7.43 2.46 -0.35
CA GLU A 213 -6.04 2.25 0.08
C GLU A 213 -5.56 3.27 1.11
N LEU A 214 -5.89 4.56 0.95
CA LEU A 214 -5.44 5.61 1.87
C LEU A 214 -6.16 5.55 3.22
N ASP A 215 -7.44 5.19 3.24
CA ASP A 215 -8.20 4.99 4.47
C ASP A 215 -7.69 3.75 5.21
N ALA A 216 -7.47 2.64 4.47
CA ALA A 216 -6.87 1.43 5.00
C ALA A 216 -5.49 1.70 5.62
N LEU A 217 -4.66 2.50 4.94
CA LEU A 217 -3.34 2.88 5.46
C LEU A 217 -3.46 3.70 6.74
N ASN A 218 -4.35 4.69 6.79
CA ASN A 218 -4.54 5.53 7.97
C ASN A 218 -5.01 4.73 9.19
N GLU A 219 -6.01 3.85 9.01
CA GLU A 219 -6.57 2.98 10.05
C GLU A 219 -5.56 1.89 10.46
N GLY A 220 -4.94 1.24 9.49
CA GLY A 220 -3.96 0.17 9.73
C GLY A 220 -2.72 0.67 10.48
N MET A 221 -2.25 1.88 10.17
CA MET A 221 -1.14 2.49 10.92
C MET A 221 -1.50 2.65 12.40
N GLU A 222 -2.71 3.14 12.73
CA GLU A 222 -3.15 3.27 14.13
C GLU A 222 -3.33 1.89 14.80
N ALA A 223 -3.95 0.94 14.12
CA ALA A 223 -4.15 -0.42 14.63
C ALA A 223 -2.81 -1.08 14.96
N ILE A 224 -1.86 -1.07 14.03
CA ILE A 224 -0.52 -1.65 14.20
C ILE A 224 0.25 -0.91 15.31
N PHE A 225 0.29 0.43 15.27
CA PHE A 225 1.01 1.20 16.27
C PHE A 225 0.49 0.98 17.69
N SER A 226 -0.82 0.80 17.87
CA SER A 226 -1.41 0.50 19.17
C SER A 226 -0.89 -0.82 19.75
N ARG A 227 -0.61 -1.80 18.88
CA ARG A 227 -0.15 -3.16 19.21
C ARG A 227 1.37 -3.32 19.27
N LEU A 228 2.15 -2.34 18.86
CA LEU A 228 3.60 -2.40 19.03
C LEU A 228 3.96 -2.39 20.52
N ALA A 229 4.89 -3.25 20.92
CA ALA A 229 5.55 -3.19 22.21
C ALA A 229 6.47 -1.96 22.28
N PRO A 230 6.80 -1.44 23.47
CA PRO A 230 7.90 -0.48 23.63
C PRO A 230 9.19 -1.05 23.03
N GLY A 231 9.94 -0.22 22.26
CA GLY A 231 11.09 -0.65 21.47
C GLY A 231 10.74 -1.34 20.14
N GLY A 232 9.47 -1.66 19.91
CA GLY A 232 9.02 -2.28 18.66
C GLY A 232 9.16 -1.38 17.46
N ARG A 233 9.49 -1.96 16.29
CA ARG A 233 9.80 -1.25 15.05
C ARG A 233 8.66 -1.34 14.04
N PHE A 234 8.39 -0.23 13.36
CA PHE A 234 7.40 -0.16 12.29
C PHE A 234 8.07 0.30 11.00
N CYS A 235 8.12 -0.58 10.01
CA CYS A 235 8.67 -0.37 8.68
C CYS A 235 7.53 -0.22 7.67
N ILE A 236 7.54 0.85 6.88
CA ILE A 236 6.55 1.06 5.80
C ILE A 236 7.28 1.44 4.53
N ILE A 237 7.05 0.67 3.45
CA ILE A 237 7.46 1.00 2.08
C ILE A 237 6.26 1.61 1.37
N THR A 238 6.49 2.75 0.72
CA THR A 238 5.50 3.49 -0.07
C THR A 238 5.98 3.65 -1.50
N PHE A 239 5.06 3.73 -2.49
CA PHE A 239 5.40 3.81 -3.91
C PHE A 239 4.89 5.08 -4.59
N HIS A 240 4.04 5.86 -3.94
CA HIS A 240 3.57 7.14 -4.47
C HIS A 240 3.49 8.24 -3.40
N SER A 241 3.37 9.49 -3.89
CA SER A 241 3.43 10.71 -3.07
C SER A 241 2.40 10.76 -1.95
N LEU A 242 1.19 10.27 -2.17
CA LEU A 242 0.09 10.32 -1.20
C LEU A 242 0.36 9.41 -0.01
N GLU A 243 0.79 8.16 -0.27
CA GLU A 243 1.21 7.23 0.79
C GLU A 243 2.36 7.80 1.61
N ASP A 244 3.45 8.25 0.94
CA ASP A 244 4.63 8.77 1.62
C ASP A 244 4.29 10.01 2.47
N ARG A 245 3.40 10.87 1.98
CA ARG A 245 2.90 12.05 2.71
C ARG A 245 2.16 11.65 3.98
N LEU A 246 1.24 10.68 3.87
CA LEU A 246 0.45 10.18 4.99
C LEU A 246 1.35 9.54 6.06
N VAL A 247 2.23 8.60 5.67
CA VAL A 247 3.18 7.93 6.58
C VAL A 247 4.09 8.95 7.26
N LYS A 248 4.68 9.87 6.50
CA LYS A 248 5.55 10.94 7.03
C LYS A 248 4.84 11.81 8.06
N GLN A 249 3.59 12.22 7.79
CA GLN A 249 2.82 13.07 8.70
C GLN A 249 2.47 12.29 9.98
N LYS A 250 2.01 11.04 9.87
CA LYS A 250 1.64 10.20 11.01
C LYS A 250 2.86 9.90 11.89
N PHE A 251 3.97 9.48 11.30
CA PHE A 251 5.22 9.21 12.04
C PHE A 251 5.74 10.46 12.76
N ARG A 252 5.71 11.62 12.10
CA ARG A 252 6.07 12.89 12.75
C ARG A 252 5.18 13.21 13.93
N ARG A 253 3.84 13.02 13.79
CA ARG A 253 2.89 13.27 14.86
C ARG A 253 3.15 12.41 16.09
N TRP A 254 3.47 11.12 15.90
CA TRP A 254 3.81 10.23 17.02
C TRP A 254 5.17 10.55 17.66
N ALA A 255 6.10 11.10 16.89
CA ALA A 255 7.43 11.49 17.38
C ALA A 255 7.49 12.92 17.96
N GLN A 256 6.41 13.68 17.91
CA GLN A 256 6.36 15.02 18.50
C GLN A 256 6.26 14.96 20.03
N ARG A 257 6.99 15.84 20.70
CA ARG A 257 6.89 16.00 22.17
C ARG A 257 5.54 16.51 22.61
N CYS A 258 4.96 17.47 21.85
CA CYS A 258 3.68 18.06 22.16
C CYS A 258 2.75 17.96 20.95
N THR A 259 1.52 17.49 21.18
CA THR A 259 0.45 17.37 20.16
C THR A 259 -0.72 18.33 20.42
N CYS A 260 -0.60 19.22 21.41
CA CYS A 260 -1.58 20.27 21.68
C CYS A 260 -1.65 21.27 20.53
N PRO A 261 -2.82 21.91 20.30
CA PRO A 261 -2.92 23.02 19.38
C PRO A 261 -1.91 24.14 19.72
N PRO A 262 -1.33 24.83 18.71
CA PRO A 262 -0.34 25.90 18.96
C PRO A 262 -0.87 27.04 19.84
N GLU A 263 -2.18 27.28 19.80
CA GLU A 263 -2.88 28.33 20.55
C GLU A 263 -3.10 27.98 22.03
N GLN A 264 -2.83 26.72 22.43
CA GLN A 264 -3.07 26.26 23.81
C GLN A 264 -1.92 26.67 24.73
N PRO A 265 -2.16 27.56 25.71
CA PRO A 265 -1.08 28.14 26.53
C PRO A 265 -0.44 27.13 27.50
N ILE A 266 -1.16 26.07 27.88
CA ILE A 266 -0.68 25.04 28.79
C ILE A 266 -0.79 23.67 28.13
N CYS A 267 0.34 22.95 28.08
CA CYS A 267 0.37 21.59 27.53
C CYS A 267 -0.42 20.62 28.40
N THR A 268 -1.42 19.94 27.80
CA THR A 268 -2.25 18.91 28.46
C THR A 268 -1.93 17.49 27.96
N CYS A 269 -1.11 17.35 26.89
CA CYS A 269 -0.78 16.03 26.29
C CYS A 269 0.37 15.29 27.02
N GLY A 270 0.90 15.86 28.11
CA GLY A 270 2.02 15.28 28.87
C GLY A 270 3.39 15.52 28.28
N GLY A 271 3.49 16.12 27.07
CA GLY A 271 4.77 16.55 26.47
C GLY A 271 5.75 15.43 26.10
N MET A 272 5.31 14.17 26.10
CA MET A 272 6.16 13.01 25.80
C MET A 272 5.89 12.48 24.37
N PRO A 273 6.94 12.24 23.58
CA PRO A 273 6.76 11.58 22.28
C PRO A 273 6.36 10.12 22.49
N LYS A 274 5.49 9.62 21.62
CA LYS A 274 5.06 8.21 21.62
C LYS A 274 6.02 7.32 20.84
N ALA A 275 6.87 7.93 20.02
CA ALA A 275 7.77 7.20 19.13
C ALA A 275 9.03 8.02 18.82
N LYS A 276 10.01 7.31 18.24
CA LYS A 276 11.27 7.88 17.73
C LYS A 276 11.38 7.57 16.24
N LEU A 277 11.69 8.57 15.41
CA LEU A 277 12.01 8.36 14.00
C LEU A 277 13.39 7.71 13.88
N ILE A 278 13.45 6.50 13.39
CA ILE A 278 14.73 5.85 13.05
C ILE A 278 15.24 6.43 11.74
N THR A 279 14.38 6.61 10.76
CA THR A 279 14.70 7.28 9.50
C THR A 279 14.14 8.70 9.49
N ARG A 280 15.00 9.72 9.45
CA ARG A 280 14.55 11.12 9.28
C ARG A 280 14.18 11.43 7.84
N LYS A 281 14.92 10.85 6.88
CA LYS A 281 14.62 10.82 5.43
C LYS A 281 14.23 9.38 5.06
N PRO A 282 13.45 9.18 4.01
CA PRO A 282 13.18 7.81 3.55
C PRO A 282 14.49 7.17 3.06
N ILE A 283 14.57 5.85 3.20
CA ILE A 283 15.57 5.05 2.51
C ILE A 283 15.00 4.74 1.13
N GLU A 284 15.79 4.94 0.09
CA GLU A 284 15.46 4.69 -1.31
C GLU A 284 16.40 3.61 -1.86
N ALA A 285 15.98 2.92 -2.93
CA ALA A 285 16.79 1.89 -3.57
C ALA A 285 18.11 2.47 -4.11
N ASP A 286 19.18 1.77 -3.90
CA ASP A 286 20.49 2.11 -4.48
C ASP A 286 20.60 1.68 -5.96
N ALA A 287 21.74 1.98 -6.59
CA ALA A 287 21.95 1.67 -8.00
C ALA A 287 21.92 0.17 -8.29
N GLY A 288 22.45 -0.67 -7.37
CA GLY A 288 22.46 -2.12 -7.52
C GLY A 288 21.06 -2.72 -7.48
N GLU A 289 20.25 -2.29 -6.51
CA GLU A 289 18.85 -2.75 -6.43
C GLU A 289 18.02 -2.28 -7.64
N LEU A 290 18.28 -1.06 -8.15
CA LEU A 290 17.57 -0.53 -9.33
C LEU A 290 17.88 -1.31 -10.62
N GLU A 291 19.08 -1.87 -10.75
CA GLU A 291 19.46 -2.73 -11.87
C GLU A 291 18.75 -4.08 -11.81
N GLU A 292 18.66 -4.67 -10.60
CA GLU A 292 18.04 -5.99 -10.38
C GLU A 292 16.51 -5.90 -10.29
N ASN A 293 15.97 -4.85 -9.67
CA ASN A 293 14.54 -4.66 -9.41
C ASN A 293 14.06 -3.26 -9.78
N ARG A 294 13.63 -3.08 -11.03
CA ARG A 294 13.10 -1.78 -11.51
C ARG A 294 11.85 -1.30 -10.76
N ARG A 295 11.15 -2.19 -10.05
CA ARG A 295 9.95 -1.85 -9.26
C ARG A 295 10.32 -1.04 -8.02
N SER A 296 11.54 -1.15 -7.51
CA SER A 296 12.04 -0.37 -6.37
C SER A 296 12.26 1.12 -6.66
N ARG A 297 12.21 1.55 -7.93
CA ARG A 297 12.52 2.94 -8.34
C ARG A 297 11.75 4.03 -7.60
N SER A 298 10.51 3.76 -7.23
CA SER A 298 9.64 4.73 -6.51
C SER A 298 9.50 4.39 -5.03
N ALA A 299 10.13 3.32 -4.58
CA ALA A 299 10.03 2.83 -3.21
C ALA A 299 10.70 3.79 -2.22
N LYS A 300 10.02 4.00 -1.09
CA LYS A 300 10.51 4.82 0.02
C LYS A 300 10.22 4.12 1.34
N LEU A 301 11.26 3.61 1.99
CA LEU A 301 11.14 2.98 3.29
C LEU A 301 11.25 4.01 4.41
N ARG A 302 10.29 3.99 5.33
CA ARG A 302 10.35 4.73 6.60
C ARG A 302 10.28 3.79 7.79
N VAL A 303 11.08 4.07 8.81
CA VAL A 303 11.17 3.27 10.02
C VAL A 303 10.96 4.14 11.25
N LEU A 304 10.11 3.64 12.15
CA LEU A 304 9.77 4.25 13.43
C LEU A 304 9.95 3.22 14.55
N GLU A 305 10.30 3.67 15.74
CA GLU A 305 10.37 2.88 16.97
C GLU A 305 9.37 3.42 17.97
N LYS A 306 8.56 2.56 18.58
CA LYS A 306 7.66 2.91 19.68
C LYS A 306 8.46 3.10 20.98
N LEU A 307 8.17 4.15 21.75
CA LEU A 307 8.79 4.44 23.05
C LEU A 307 7.97 3.87 24.20
#